data_964c2dd1cfd953dcd5065a1026fb9c2e
#
_entry.id   964c2dd1cfd953dcd5065a1026fb9c2e
#
_cell.length_a   1.000
_cell.length_b   1.000
_cell.length_c   1.000
_cell.angle_alpha   90.00
_cell.angle_beta   90.00
_cell.angle_gamma   90.00
#
_symmetry.space_group_name_H-M   'P 1'
#
loop_
_entity.id
_entity.type
_entity.pdbx_description
1 polymer ?
#
loop_
_entity_poly.entity_id
_entity_poly.type
_entity_poly.pdbx_seq_one_letter_code
_entity_poly.pdbx_strand_id
1 'polypeptide(L)'
;MIKLGSLITIIALCAWAFIACVQEPDYSTTPSIEFESIKKITKISNDGFGGKAKIDSVVMTIKFQDGDGDLGITTSEKNSDPKYKDYRNFEVDVLLKKNGKFIPVTFSPKLGGLMNFPFKPDQKPGPIEGYISYSTQFVYAFYKGYSPDFTEKNDTLAFRISIKDKAFHQSNTIETSPIVIFQD
;
A
#
# COMPACT_ATOMS: atom_id res chain seq x y z
N MET A 1 -45.81 -38.35 18.52
CA MET A 1 -45.78 -37.91 17.09
C MET A 1 -45.66 -36.40 17.07
N ILE A 2 -44.51 -35.89 16.65
CA ILE A 2 -44.29 -34.45 16.47
C ILE A 2 -45.07 -34.03 15.22
N LYS A 3 -46.02 -33.10 15.35
CA LYS A 3 -46.80 -32.63 14.21
C LYS A 3 -45.87 -31.91 13.20
N LEU A 4 -46.02 -32.18 11.93
CA LEU A 4 -45.21 -31.62 10.85
C LEU A 4 -45.04 -30.10 10.94
N GLY A 5 -46.07 -29.36 11.41
CA GLY A 5 -46.01 -27.93 11.66
C GLY A 5 -45.04 -27.51 12.76
N SER A 6 -44.90 -28.34 13.82
CA SER A 6 -43.95 -28.05 14.91
C SER A 6 -42.48 -28.26 14.45
N LEU A 7 -42.21 -29.16 13.53
CA LEU A 7 -40.89 -29.40 12.98
C LEU A 7 -40.46 -28.25 12.08
N ILE A 8 -41.38 -27.74 11.24
CA ILE A 8 -41.12 -26.55 10.38
C ILE A 8 -40.81 -25.29 11.21
N THR A 9 -41.53 -25.09 12.32
CA THR A 9 -41.32 -23.95 13.20
C THR A 9 -39.94 -24.00 13.87
N ILE A 10 -39.48 -25.19 14.28
CA ILE A 10 -38.16 -25.38 14.90
C ILE A 10 -37.04 -25.14 13.86
N ILE A 11 -37.19 -25.62 12.63
CA ILE A 11 -36.23 -25.40 11.56
C ILE A 11 -36.13 -23.89 11.20
N ALA A 12 -37.26 -23.18 11.14
CA ALA A 12 -37.28 -21.75 10.90
C ALA A 12 -36.61 -20.95 12.03
N LEU A 13 -36.84 -21.30 13.30
CA LEU A 13 -36.16 -20.69 14.44
C LEU A 13 -34.64 -20.94 14.43
N CYS A 14 -34.22 -22.15 14.08
CA CYS A 14 -32.79 -22.48 13.96
C CYS A 14 -32.13 -21.72 12.79
N ALA A 15 -32.82 -21.54 11.66
CA ALA A 15 -32.28 -20.75 10.54
C ALA A 15 -32.08 -19.27 10.88
N TRP A 16 -32.89 -18.70 11.77
CA TRP A 16 -32.73 -17.33 12.27
C TRP A 16 -31.56 -17.18 13.25
N ALA A 17 -31.21 -18.23 13.98
CA ALA A 17 -30.06 -18.21 14.90
C ALA A 17 -28.71 -18.21 14.19
N PHE A 18 -28.65 -18.57 12.89
CA PHE A 18 -27.44 -18.51 12.05
C PHE A 18 -27.24 -17.17 11.35
N ILE A 19 -28.10 -16.17 11.53
CA ILE A 19 -27.76 -14.78 11.24
C ILE A 19 -26.88 -14.31 12.41
N ALA A 20 -25.74 -14.99 12.60
CA ALA A 20 -24.74 -14.61 13.56
C ALA A 20 -24.29 -13.20 13.21
N CYS A 21 -24.36 -12.28 14.16
CA CYS A 21 -23.64 -11.02 14.10
C CYS A 21 -22.22 -11.30 13.65
N VAL A 22 -21.88 -10.96 12.42
CA VAL A 22 -20.48 -10.81 12.03
C VAL A 22 -20.00 -9.62 12.85
N GLN A 23 -19.32 -9.92 13.95
CA GLN A 23 -18.73 -8.88 14.79
C GLN A 23 -17.69 -8.17 13.94
N GLU A 24 -17.86 -6.88 13.73
CA GLU A 24 -16.83 -6.08 13.04
C GLU A 24 -15.51 -6.19 13.83
N PRO A 25 -14.36 -6.31 13.13
CA PRO A 25 -13.07 -6.35 13.79
C PRO A 25 -12.84 -5.09 14.64
N ASP A 26 -12.24 -5.26 15.81
CA ASP A 26 -11.85 -4.15 16.68
C ASP A 26 -10.42 -3.69 16.34
N TYR A 27 -10.31 -2.88 15.29
CA TYR A 27 -9.04 -2.27 14.91
C TYR A 27 -8.84 -0.90 15.55
N SER A 28 -7.59 -0.53 15.80
CA SER A 28 -7.24 0.83 16.22
C SER A 28 -7.60 1.85 15.14
N THR A 29 -8.05 3.05 15.54
CA THR A 29 -8.22 4.20 14.65
C THR A 29 -6.88 4.76 14.13
N THR A 30 -5.75 4.37 14.72
CA THR A 30 -4.44 4.59 14.12
C THR A 30 -4.18 3.44 13.17
N PRO A 31 -3.93 3.70 11.88
CA PRO A 31 -3.73 2.66 10.90
C PRO A 31 -2.51 1.79 11.21
N SER A 32 -2.55 0.53 10.77
CA SER A 32 -1.41 -0.38 10.84
C SER A 32 -1.15 -1.04 9.50
N ILE A 33 0.12 -1.37 9.24
CA ILE A 33 0.53 -2.02 8.00
C ILE A 33 1.46 -3.20 8.26
N GLU A 34 1.41 -4.17 7.34
CA GLU A 34 2.30 -5.31 7.29
C GLU A 34 2.88 -5.45 5.87
N PHE A 35 4.13 -5.89 5.78
CA PHE A 35 4.75 -6.19 4.49
C PHE A 35 4.18 -7.48 3.92
N GLU A 36 3.66 -7.43 2.70
CA GLU A 36 3.14 -8.61 1.99
C GLU A 36 4.12 -9.11 0.94
N SER A 37 4.49 -8.27 -0.01
CA SER A 37 5.41 -8.70 -1.07
C SER A 37 6.08 -7.53 -1.79
N ILE A 38 7.22 -7.84 -2.41
CA ILE A 38 7.88 -6.97 -3.39
C ILE A 38 8.23 -7.79 -4.63
N LYS A 39 7.95 -7.25 -5.82
CA LYS A 39 8.24 -7.88 -7.10
C LYS A 39 8.96 -6.90 -8.01
N LYS A 40 9.96 -7.39 -8.72
CA LYS A 40 10.65 -6.64 -9.77
C LYS A 40 10.41 -7.31 -11.12
N ILE A 41 10.08 -6.52 -12.14
CA ILE A 41 9.89 -6.97 -13.51
C ILE A 41 10.79 -6.10 -14.39
N THR A 42 11.78 -6.72 -15.03
CA THR A 42 12.65 -6.04 -15.98
C THR A 42 12.03 -6.12 -17.39
N LYS A 43 11.92 -4.98 -18.05
CA LYS A 43 11.44 -4.87 -19.43
C LYS A 43 12.44 -4.07 -20.27
N ILE A 44 12.51 -4.42 -21.55
CA ILE A 44 13.18 -3.60 -22.55
C ILE A 44 12.08 -2.96 -23.38
N SER A 45 12.04 -1.63 -23.37
CA SER A 45 11.05 -0.83 -24.10
C SER A 45 11.77 0.00 -25.16
N ASN A 46 11.08 0.35 -26.24
CA ASN A 46 11.58 1.37 -27.16
C ASN A 46 11.53 2.74 -26.47
N ASP A 47 12.61 3.51 -26.58
CA ASP A 47 12.71 4.83 -25.94
C ASP A 47 12.02 5.96 -26.71
N GLY A 48 11.42 5.64 -27.85
CA GLY A 48 10.75 6.60 -28.73
C GLY A 48 11.68 7.35 -29.69
N PHE A 49 13.00 7.18 -29.55
CA PHE A 49 14.04 7.82 -30.38
C PHE A 49 14.83 6.82 -31.22
N GLY A 50 14.34 5.59 -31.35
CA GLY A 50 14.98 4.50 -32.09
C GLY A 50 15.95 3.64 -31.26
N GLY A 51 16.08 3.94 -29.96
CA GLY A 51 16.87 3.16 -29.00
C GLY A 51 16.01 2.25 -28.14
N LYS A 52 16.66 1.51 -27.24
CA LYS A 52 16.04 0.63 -26.26
C LYS A 52 16.36 1.10 -24.84
N ALA A 53 15.35 1.24 -24.01
CA ALA A 53 15.49 1.52 -22.59
C ALA A 53 15.25 0.25 -21.76
N LYS A 54 16.18 -0.10 -20.87
CA LYS A 54 15.97 -1.12 -19.83
C LYS A 54 15.23 -0.47 -18.66
N ILE A 55 14.11 -1.07 -18.24
CA ILE A 55 13.25 -0.55 -17.19
C ILE A 55 13.02 -1.66 -16.15
N ASP A 56 13.33 -1.38 -14.89
CA ASP A 56 12.95 -2.21 -13.76
C ASP A 56 11.68 -1.61 -13.12
N SER A 57 10.55 -2.31 -13.25
CA SER A 57 9.30 -1.99 -12.56
C SER A 57 9.28 -2.72 -11.24
N VAL A 58 9.11 -1.99 -10.15
CA VAL A 58 9.04 -2.52 -8.78
C VAL A 58 7.64 -2.31 -8.25
N VAL A 59 7.01 -3.40 -7.81
CA VAL A 59 5.68 -3.41 -7.20
C VAL A 59 5.82 -3.85 -5.76
N MET A 60 5.43 -3.00 -4.82
CA MET A 60 5.39 -3.25 -3.38
C MET A 60 3.95 -3.40 -2.94
N THR A 61 3.63 -4.48 -2.26
CA THR A 61 2.29 -4.74 -1.70
C THR A 61 2.38 -4.77 -0.18
N ILE A 62 1.47 -4.07 0.46
CA ILE A 62 1.27 -4.08 1.90
C ILE A 62 -0.15 -4.53 2.22
N LYS A 63 -0.33 -5.19 3.37
CA LYS A 63 -1.62 -5.32 4.03
C LYS A 63 -1.82 -4.11 4.93
N PHE A 64 -3.04 -3.60 5.02
CA PHE A 64 -3.39 -2.50 5.93
C PHE A 64 -4.63 -2.85 6.74
N GLN A 65 -4.74 -2.24 7.92
CA GLN A 65 -5.91 -2.28 8.80
C GLN A 65 -6.11 -0.88 9.39
N ASP A 66 -7.38 -0.47 9.53
CA ASP A 66 -7.75 0.83 10.07
C ASP A 66 -9.15 0.76 10.70
N GLY A 67 -9.32 1.30 11.91
CA GLY A 67 -10.53 1.09 12.72
C GLY A 67 -11.70 1.99 12.36
N ASP A 68 -11.47 3.18 11.82
CA ASP A 68 -12.52 4.12 11.42
C ASP A 68 -12.65 4.30 9.90
N GLY A 69 -11.73 3.69 9.14
CA GLY A 69 -11.82 3.58 7.69
C GLY A 69 -11.57 4.89 6.95
N ASP A 70 -10.78 5.79 7.50
CA ASP A 70 -10.55 7.13 6.98
C ASP A 70 -9.21 7.30 6.24
N LEU A 71 -8.60 6.21 5.74
CA LEU A 71 -7.31 6.23 5.03
C LEU A 71 -7.32 7.02 3.72
N GLY A 72 -8.47 7.13 3.05
CA GLY A 72 -8.59 7.82 1.77
C GLY A 72 -9.14 9.23 1.89
N ILE A 73 -8.70 10.14 1.01
CA ILE A 73 -9.36 11.42 0.79
C ILE A 73 -9.85 11.53 -0.65
N THR A 74 -10.95 12.20 -0.85
CA THR A 74 -11.45 12.50 -2.19
C THR A 74 -10.68 13.66 -2.81
N THR A 75 -10.69 13.75 -4.14
CA THR A 75 -10.12 14.91 -4.85
C THR A 75 -10.80 16.22 -4.42
N SER A 76 -12.09 16.18 -4.13
CA SER A 76 -12.84 17.34 -3.64
C SER A 76 -12.33 17.81 -2.28
N GLU A 77 -12.17 16.89 -1.31
CA GLU A 77 -11.61 17.22 0.01
C GLU A 77 -10.20 17.82 -0.11
N LYS A 78 -9.34 17.20 -0.92
CA LYS A 78 -7.98 17.71 -1.13
C LYS A 78 -7.95 19.12 -1.68
N ASN A 79 -8.87 19.46 -2.58
CA ASN A 79 -8.89 20.77 -3.24
C ASN A 79 -9.61 21.83 -2.41
N SER A 80 -10.55 21.46 -1.54
CA SER A 80 -11.38 22.40 -0.77
C SER A 80 -10.83 22.71 0.62
N ASP A 81 -10.03 21.82 1.21
CA ASP A 81 -9.51 22.00 2.56
C ASP A 81 -7.99 22.23 2.53
N PRO A 82 -7.51 23.44 2.91
CA PRO A 82 -6.09 23.80 2.89
C PRO A 82 -5.19 22.83 3.68
N LYS A 83 -5.73 22.13 4.70
CA LYS A 83 -4.96 21.17 5.50
C LYS A 83 -4.46 19.99 4.68
N TYR A 84 -5.12 19.68 3.56
CA TYR A 84 -4.74 18.58 2.68
C TYR A 84 -3.91 19.00 1.46
N LYS A 85 -3.53 20.26 1.33
CA LYS A 85 -2.77 20.77 0.18
C LYS A 85 -1.54 19.91 -0.14
N ASP A 86 -0.75 19.59 0.88
CA ASP A 86 0.48 18.80 0.76
C ASP A 86 0.32 17.38 1.36
N TYR A 87 -0.93 16.95 1.53
CA TYR A 87 -1.24 15.67 2.13
C TYR A 87 -0.78 14.50 1.26
N ARG A 88 -0.09 13.58 1.91
CA ARG A 88 0.39 12.32 1.36
C ARG A 88 0.00 11.23 2.35
N ASN A 89 -0.76 10.26 1.89
CA ASN A 89 -1.21 9.16 2.74
C ASN A 89 -0.36 7.88 2.56
N PHE A 90 0.60 7.89 1.64
CA PHE A 90 1.52 6.78 1.39
C PHE A 90 2.93 7.33 1.23
N GLU A 91 3.80 7.01 2.15
CA GLU A 91 5.18 7.48 2.13
C GLU A 91 6.14 6.32 1.90
N VAL A 92 7.14 6.55 1.06
CA VAL A 92 8.16 5.56 0.71
C VAL A 92 9.53 6.22 0.74
N ASP A 93 10.39 5.74 1.62
CA ASP A 93 11.81 6.08 1.63
C ASP A 93 12.60 4.95 0.95
N VAL A 94 13.62 5.34 0.21
CA VAL A 94 14.52 4.40 -0.46
C VAL A 94 15.73 4.14 0.43
N LEU A 95 16.02 2.87 0.65
CA LEU A 95 17.17 2.39 1.40
C LEU A 95 18.15 1.72 0.44
N LEU A 96 19.39 2.16 0.45
CA LEU A 96 20.47 1.56 -0.34
C LEU A 96 21.40 0.74 0.55
N LYS A 97 21.75 -0.47 0.13
CA LYS A 97 22.72 -1.30 0.83
C LYS A 97 24.15 -0.85 0.55
N LYS A 98 24.80 -0.28 1.56
CA LYS A 98 26.22 0.08 1.54
C LYS A 98 26.96 -0.62 2.68
N ASN A 99 28.06 -1.28 2.40
CA ASN A 99 28.88 -1.98 3.40
C ASN A 99 28.07 -2.93 4.30
N GLY A 100 27.15 -3.66 3.69
CA GLY A 100 26.30 -4.65 4.39
C GLY A 100 25.10 -4.06 5.16
N LYS A 101 24.96 -2.75 5.23
CA LYS A 101 23.87 -2.05 5.95
C LYS A 101 22.96 -1.29 4.97
N PHE A 102 21.67 -1.24 5.28
CA PHE A 102 20.72 -0.39 4.58
C PHE A 102 20.73 1.02 5.17
N ILE A 103 20.99 2.02 4.35
CA ILE A 103 20.98 3.43 4.70
C ILE A 103 19.96 4.19 3.87
N PRO A 104 19.21 5.14 4.45
CA PRO A 104 18.31 5.98 3.68
C PRO A 104 19.10 6.86 2.72
N VAL A 105 18.58 7.01 1.50
CA VAL A 105 19.18 7.88 0.47
C VAL A 105 18.17 8.90 0.00
N THR A 106 18.66 10.08 -0.40
CA THR A 106 17.81 11.07 -1.06
C THR A 106 17.40 10.54 -2.43
N PHE A 107 16.10 10.46 -2.67
CA PHE A 107 15.52 9.98 -3.92
C PHE A 107 14.63 11.05 -4.54
N SER A 108 14.83 11.35 -5.81
CA SER A 108 14.07 12.37 -6.53
C SER A 108 13.53 11.80 -7.86
N PRO A 109 12.24 12.01 -8.17
CA PRO A 109 11.20 12.58 -7.30
C PRO A 109 10.86 11.68 -6.10
N LYS A 110 10.45 12.26 -4.96
CA LYS A 110 10.06 11.50 -3.76
C LYS A 110 8.97 10.47 -4.11
N LEU A 111 9.17 9.20 -3.72
CA LEU A 111 8.21 8.12 -3.94
C LEU A 111 6.98 8.24 -3.03
N GLY A 112 5.94 7.44 -3.34
CA GLY A 112 4.67 7.50 -2.65
C GLY A 112 3.81 8.67 -3.12
N GLY A 113 2.91 9.14 -2.28
CA GLY A 113 2.01 10.25 -2.61
C GLY A 113 0.61 10.05 -2.06
N LEU A 114 -0.38 10.48 -2.82
CA LEU A 114 -1.78 10.23 -2.52
C LEU A 114 -2.20 8.92 -3.20
N MET A 115 -2.45 7.90 -2.39
CA MET A 115 -2.98 6.62 -2.83
C MET A 115 -4.48 6.56 -2.59
N ASN A 116 -5.19 5.90 -3.50
CA ASN A 116 -6.63 5.65 -3.36
C ASN A 116 -6.83 4.41 -2.50
N PHE A 117 -7.08 4.61 -1.21
CA PHE A 117 -7.51 3.53 -0.33
C PHE A 117 -9.01 3.24 -0.54
N PRO A 118 -9.44 1.99 -0.35
CA PRO A 118 -10.86 1.66 -0.44
C PRO A 118 -11.65 2.37 0.65
N PHE A 119 -12.85 2.82 0.31
CA PHE A 119 -13.84 3.29 1.27
C PHE A 119 -14.82 2.16 1.59
N LYS A 120 -15.41 2.17 2.78
CA LYS A 120 -16.53 1.27 3.06
C LYS A 120 -17.67 1.53 2.05
N PRO A 121 -18.29 0.46 1.53
CA PRO A 121 -19.36 0.61 0.52
C PRO A 121 -20.53 1.49 0.98
N ASP A 122 -20.83 1.49 2.28
CA ASP A 122 -21.90 2.29 2.89
C ASP A 122 -21.44 3.70 3.32
N GLN A 123 -20.17 4.04 3.10
CA GLN A 123 -19.52 5.30 3.47
C GLN A 123 -19.63 5.66 4.97
N LYS A 124 -19.96 4.70 5.82
CA LYS A 124 -19.98 4.89 7.28
C LYS A 124 -18.58 4.65 7.87
N PRO A 125 -18.24 5.39 8.94
CA PRO A 125 -17.05 5.07 9.72
C PRO A 125 -17.07 3.60 10.19
N GLY A 126 -15.92 2.98 10.23
CA GLY A 126 -15.76 1.62 10.74
C GLY A 126 -14.57 0.91 10.12
N PRO A 127 -14.24 -0.27 10.66
CA PRO A 127 -13.00 -0.95 10.32
C PRO A 127 -12.92 -1.33 8.85
N ILE A 128 -11.73 -1.12 8.29
CA ILE A 128 -11.34 -1.57 6.95
C ILE A 128 -10.02 -2.33 7.02
N GLU A 129 -9.88 -3.32 6.17
CA GLU A 129 -8.61 -3.99 5.91
C GLU A 129 -8.50 -4.37 4.44
N GLY A 130 -7.29 -4.61 4.00
CA GLY A 130 -7.07 -5.02 2.62
C GLY A 130 -5.61 -4.98 2.22
N TYR A 131 -5.41 -5.04 0.92
CA TYR A 131 -4.08 -4.95 0.31
C TYR A 131 -4.04 -3.75 -0.63
N ILE A 132 -2.91 -3.05 -0.61
CA ILE A 132 -2.63 -2.00 -1.58
C ILE A 132 -1.26 -2.21 -2.19
N SER A 133 -1.16 -1.98 -3.50
CA SER A 133 0.09 -2.10 -4.23
C SER A 133 0.52 -0.75 -4.76
N TYR A 134 1.76 -0.37 -4.47
CA TYR A 134 2.42 0.78 -5.05
C TYR A 134 3.45 0.33 -6.07
N SER A 135 3.42 0.94 -7.26
CA SER A 135 4.36 0.63 -8.34
C SER A 135 5.23 1.84 -8.66
N THR A 136 6.52 1.60 -8.81
CA THR A 136 7.48 2.58 -9.31
C THR A 136 8.35 1.98 -10.41
N GLN A 137 8.96 2.83 -11.24
CA GLN A 137 9.82 2.40 -12.33
C GLN A 137 11.18 3.08 -12.22
N PHE A 138 12.21 2.28 -12.41
CA PHE A 138 13.58 2.76 -12.59
C PHE A 138 13.94 2.61 -14.07
N VAL A 139 14.32 3.71 -14.71
CA VAL A 139 14.76 3.73 -16.10
C VAL A 139 16.29 3.79 -16.10
N TYR A 140 16.96 2.83 -16.74
CA TYR A 140 18.41 2.69 -16.69
C TYR A 140 19.14 3.98 -17.08
N ALA A 141 18.71 4.63 -18.16
CA ALA A 141 19.35 5.86 -18.65
C ALA A 141 19.30 7.03 -17.63
N PHE A 142 18.36 7.01 -16.70
CA PHE A 142 18.17 8.06 -15.70
C PHE A 142 18.47 7.61 -14.28
N TYR A 143 18.94 6.37 -14.10
CA TYR A 143 19.02 5.74 -12.80
C TYR A 143 19.87 6.53 -11.79
N LYS A 144 21.04 6.98 -12.20
CA LYS A 144 21.90 7.83 -11.36
C LYS A 144 21.29 9.19 -11.04
N GLY A 145 20.37 9.66 -11.85
CA GLY A 145 19.65 10.93 -11.61
C GLY A 145 18.63 10.85 -10.47
N TYR A 146 18.18 9.63 -10.09
CA TYR A 146 17.25 9.49 -8.96
C TYR A 146 17.92 9.70 -7.61
N SER A 147 19.20 9.37 -7.48
CA SER A 147 19.98 9.62 -6.27
C SER A 147 21.47 9.72 -6.62
N PRO A 148 22.22 10.67 -6.03
CA PRO A 148 23.68 10.75 -6.18
C PRO A 148 24.40 9.53 -5.57
N ASP A 149 23.71 8.80 -4.71
CA ASP A 149 24.25 7.63 -4.03
C ASP A 149 24.23 6.35 -4.88
N PHE A 150 23.45 6.34 -5.98
CA PHE A 150 23.30 5.16 -6.84
C PHE A 150 24.52 4.95 -7.74
N THR A 151 24.81 3.67 -7.97
CA THR A 151 25.76 3.23 -8.98
C THR A 151 25.07 3.09 -10.35
N GLU A 152 25.73 2.52 -11.35
CA GLU A 152 25.08 2.33 -12.67
C GLU A 152 24.13 1.14 -12.67
N LYS A 153 24.45 0.09 -11.90
CA LYS A 153 23.70 -1.17 -11.86
C LYS A 153 24.02 -1.97 -10.60
N ASN A 154 23.25 -3.01 -10.37
CA ASN A 154 23.42 -3.95 -9.24
C ASN A 154 23.27 -3.34 -7.85
N ASP A 155 22.67 -2.14 -7.75
CA ASP A 155 22.32 -1.60 -6.43
C ASP A 155 21.27 -2.46 -5.77
N THR A 156 21.50 -2.78 -4.49
CA THR A 156 20.53 -3.50 -3.66
C THR A 156 19.72 -2.50 -2.88
N LEU A 157 18.42 -2.42 -3.17
CA LEU A 157 17.49 -1.50 -2.53
C LEU A 157 16.52 -2.25 -1.63
N ALA A 158 16.08 -1.59 -0.58
CA ALA A 158 14.87 -1.88 0.18
C ALA A 158 14.05 -0.60 0.31
N PHE A 159 12.81 -0.70 0.73
CA PHE A 159 11.92 0.44 0.84
C PHE A 159 11.31 0.46 2.24
N ARG A 160 11.31 1.64 2.86
CA ARG A 160 10.64 1.89 4.11
C ARG A 160 9.32 2.55 3.82
N ILE A 161 8.22 1.96 4.31
CA ILE A 161 6.86 2.36 3.97
C ILE A 161 6.10 2.69 5.24
N SER A 162 5.33 3.77 5.20
CA SER A 162 4.31 4.11 6.18
C SER A 162 3.08 4.71 5.49
N ILE A 163 1.93 4.64 6.15
CA ILE A 163 0.69 5.26 5.67
C ILE A 163 0.16 6.25 6.71
N LYS A 164 -0.74 7.13 6.27
CA LYS A 164 -1.35 8.15 7.12
C LYS A 164 -2.83 8.29 6.79
N ASP A 165 -3.67 8.40 7.83
CA ASP A 165 -5.10 8.65 7.69
C ASP A 165 -5.45 10.14 7.53
N LYS A 166 -6.74 10.45 7.37
CA LYS A 166 -7.26 11.83 7.25
C LYS A 166 -7.13 12.64 8.55
N ALA A 167 -7.06 11.97 9.69
CA ALA A 167 -6.80 12.59 10.98
C ALA A 167 -5.32 12.85 11.24
N PHE A 168 -4.44 12.46 10.28
CA PHE A 168 -2.98 12.56 10.36
C PHE A 168 -2.32 11.60 11.35
N HIS A 169 -3.03 10.54 11.79
CA HIS A 169 -2.37 9.45 12.49
C HIS A 169 -1.49 8.68 11.53
N GLN A 170 -0.25 8.43 11.95
CA GLN A 170 0.71 7.68 11.15
C GLN A 170 0.79 6.24 11.62
N SER A 171 0.78 5.31 10.68
CA SER A 171 0.96 3.88 10.96
C SER A 171 2.35 3.56 11.52
N ASN A 172 2.53 2.32 11.96
CA ASN A 172 3.86 1.74 12.06
C ASN A 172 4.60 1.85 10.72
N THR A 173 5.91 1.73 10.79
CA THR A 173 6.79 1.72 9.62
C THR A 173 7.28 0.29 9.38
N ILE A 174 7.27 -0.14 8.11
CA ILE A 174 7.79 -1.45 7.69
C ILE A 174 8.92 -1.27 6.69
N GLU A 175 9.77 -2.29 6.58
CA GLU A 175 10.80 -2.37 5.54
C GLU A 175 10.53 -3.59 4.64
N THR A 176 10.71 -3.42 3.34
CA THR A 176 10.52 -4.51 2.37
C THR A 176 11.71 -5.46 2.38
N SER A 177 11.52 -6.65 1.83
CA SER A 177 12.64 -7.47 1.40
C SER A 177 13.49 -6.72 0.37
N PRO A 178 14.81 -6.98 0.32
CA PRO A 178 15.69 -6.31 -0.63
C PRO A 178 15.49 -6.81 -2.07
N ILE A 179 15.74 -5.93 -3.03
CA ILE A 179 15.79 -6.25 -4.47
C ILE A 179 17.06 -5.67 -5.09
N VAL A 180 17.52 -6.29 -6.16
CA VAL A 180 18.66 -5.77 -6.94
C VAL A 180 18.14 -5.10 -8.21
N ILE A 181 18.49 -3.82 -8.39
CA ILE A 181 18.09 -3.01 -9.56
C ILE A 181 19.14 -3.17 -10.66
N PHE A 182 18.66 -3.35 -11.90
CA PHE A 182 19.46 -3.55 -13.11
C PHE A 182 20.51 -4.65 -12.97
N GLN A 183 20.10 -5.76 -12.38
CA GLN A 183 20.93 -6.95 -12.28
C GLN A 183 21.37 -7.43 -13.68
N ASP A 184 22.65 -7.81 -13.79
CA ASP A 184 23.25 -8.40 -15.01
C ASP A 184 22.67 -9.77 -15.33
#